data_24c0954535f75b57ea11deb26cc4972d
#
_entry.id   24c0954535f75b57ea11deb26cc4972d
#
_cell.length_a   1.000
_cell.length_b   1.000
_cell.length_c   1.000
_cell.angle_alpha   90.00
_cell.angle_beta   90.00
_cell.angle_gamma   90.00
#
_symmetry.space_group_name_H-M   'P 1'
#
loop_
_entity.id
_entity.type
_entity.pdbx_description
1 polymer ?
#
loop_
_entity_poly.entity_id
_entity_poly.type
_entity_poly.pdbx_seq_one_letter_code
_entity_poly.pdbx_strand_id
1 'polypeptide(L)'
;MIHELKISHRDIELIQAELEANKPYEACGVLIGTIDGSTAHVEKALPVTNVKRTRTSFELDPNEHYNAWNDAGKNGKDVVGIYHTHPVSSAVPSLWDRETMENEPSVWLIAGADGMRAYVWENGVKVVKLIEI
;
A
#
# COMPACT_ATOMS: atom_id res chain seq x y z
N MET A 1 -2.10 -16.60 -4.69
CA MET A 1 -1.54 -15.27 -5.06
C MET A 1 -2.66 -14.30 -5.36
N ILE A 2 -2.53 -13.07 -4.90
CA ILE A 2 -3.57 -12.06 -5.10
C ILE A 2 -3.49 -11.52 -6.53
N HIS A 3 -4.65 -11.53 -7.22
CA HIS A 3 -4.79 -11.00 -8.58
C HIS A 3 -5.66 -9.76 -8.66
N GLU A 4 -6.47 -9.51 -7.62
CA GLU A 4 -7.38 -8.36 -7.58
C GLU A 4 -7.33 -7.70 -6.20
N LEU A 5 -7.43 -6.37 -6.19
CA LEU A 5 -7.53 -5.57 -4.99
C LEU A 5 -8.78 -4.70 -5.10
N LYS A 6 -9.74 -4.91 -4.20
CA LYS A 6 -10.96 -4.10 -4.13
C LYS A 6 -10.80 -3.08 -3.02
N ILE A 7 -11.04 -1.82 -3.35
CA ILE A 7 -10.86 -0.70 -2.42
C ILE A 7 -11.95 0.35 -2.64
N SER A 8 -12.41 0.97 -1.56
CA SER A 8 -13.47 1.97 -1.64
C SER A 8 -12.94 3.31 -2.17
N HIS A 9 -13.85 4.08 -2.76
CA HIS A 9 -13.57 5.45 -3.19
C HIS A 9 -13.04 6.30 -2.03
N ARG A 10 -13.61 6.13 -0.84
CA ARG A 10 -13.17 6.86 0.36
C ARG A 10 -11.71 6.60 0.70
N ASP A 11 -11.27 5.33 0.63
CA ASP A 11 -9.87 5.00 0.91
C ASP A 11 -8.94 5.50 -0.20
N ILE A 12 -9.37 5.48 -1.45
CA ILE A 12 -8.63 6.07 -2.56
C ILE A 12 -8.43 7.56 -2.32
N GLU A 13 -9.48 8.28 -1.94
CA GLU A 13 -9.38 9.71 -1.64
C GLU A 13 -8.46 9.99 -0.46
N LEU A 14 -8.50 9.15 0.58
CA LEU A 14 -7.61 9.28 1.73
C LEU A 14 -6.14 9.18 1.29
N ILE A 15 -5.82 8.20 0.46
CA ILE A 15 -4.44 7.99 -0.01
C ILE A 15 -4.01 9.17 -0.91
N GLN A 16 -4.89 9.67 -1.77
CA GLN A 16 -4.61 10.85 -2.59
C GLN A 16 -4.36 12.08 -1.75
N ALA A 17 -5.12 12.26 -0.67
CA ALA A 17 -4.92 13.37 0.27
C ALA A 17 -3.57 13.25 0.99
N GLU A 18 -3.16 12.01 1.33
CA GLU A 18 -1.86 11.74 1.93
C GLU A 18 -0.72 12.11 0.97
N LEU A 19 -0.89 11.81 -0.32
CA LEU A 19 0.09 12.18 -1.34
C LEU A 19 0.31 13.70 -1.35
N GLU A 20 -0.78 14.46 -1.38
CA GLU A 20 -0.71 15.92 -1.43
C GLU A 20 -0.16 16.53 -0.12
N ALA A 21 -0.60 16.01 1.02
CA ALA A 21 -0.23 16.55 2.33
C ALA A 21 1.24 16.33 2.68
N ASN A 22 1.88 15.29 2.13
CA ASN A 22 3.25 14.92 2.49
C ASN A 22 4.29 15.34 1.45
N LYS A 23 3.88 15.92 0.31
CA LYS A 23 4.84 16.41 -0.69
C LYS A 23 5.92 17.28 -0.04
N PRO A 24 7.18 17.12 -0.44
CA PRO A 24 7.73 16.29 -1.49
C PRO A 24 8.13 14.87 -1.04
N TYR A 25 7.75 14.47 0.17
CA TYR A 25 8.10 13.17 0.76
C TYR A 25 7.08 12.10 0.42
N GLU A 26 7.52 10.85 0.40
CA GLU A 26 6.61 9.72 0.24
C GLU A 26 5.79 9.54 1.53
N ALA A 27 4.50 9.30 1.38
CA ALA A 27 3.62 8.87 2.46
C ALA A 27 3.46 7.36 2.38
N CYS A 28 3.11 6.73 3.48
CA CYS A 28 2.90 5.28 3.50
C CYS A 28 1.83 4.88 4.52
N GLY A 29 1.37 3.66 4.40
CA GLY A 29 0.37 3.11 5.31
C GLY A 29 0.10 1.65 5.02
N VAL A 30 -0.88 1.10 5.73
CA VAL A 30 -1.29 -0.29 5.60
C VAL A 30 -2.73 -0.39 5.10
N LEU A 31 -3.02 -1.48 4.41
CA LEU A 31 -4.36 -1.81 3.93
C LEU A 31 -4.88 -2.97 4.78
N ILE A 32 -5.98 -2.74 5.49
CA ILE A 32 -6.58 -3.72 6.38
C ILE A 32 -7.84 -4.26 5.74
N GLY A 33 -8.01 -5.58 5.78
CA GLY A 33 -9.18 -6.20 5.21
C GLY A 33 -9.13 -7.71 5.26
N THR A 34 -9.66 -8.35 4.24
CA THR A 34 -9.77 -9.81 4.16
C THR A 34 -9.32 -10.30 2.79
N ILE A 35 -8.94 -11.57 2.73
CA ILE A 35 -8.57 -12.23 1.48
C ILE A 35 -9.57 -13.34 1.22
N ASP A 36 -10.13 -13.34 0.02
CA ASP A 36 -11.06 -14.36 -0.44
C ASP A 36 -10.54 -14.90 -1.78
N GLY A 37 -9.96 -16.09 -1.74
CA GLY A 37 -9.32 -16.66 -2.93
C GLY A 37 -8.15 -15.80 -3.39
N SER A 38 -8.24 -15.26 -4.60
CA SER A 38 -7.22 -14.39 -5.18
C SER A 38 -7.57 -12.90 -5.08
N THR A 39 -8.61 -12.56 -4.32
CA THR A 39 -9.08 -11.18 -4.15
C THR A 39 -8.78 -10.68 -2.74
N ALA A 40 -8.11 -9.54 -2.65
CA ALA A 40 -7.94 -8.82 -1.40
C ALA A 40 -9.02 -7.73 -1.32
N HIS A 41 -9.77 -7.72 -0.23
CA HIS A 41 -10.81 -6.72 0.04
C HIS A 41 -10.29 -5.75 1.08
N VAL A 42 -10.05 -4.51 0.70
CA VAL A 42 -9.63 -3.47 1.62
C VAL A 42 -10.87 -2.90 2.33
N GLU A 43 -10.88 -2.98 3.64
CA GLU A 43 -11.92 -2.36 4.46
C GLU A 43 -11.47 -0.99 4.96
N LYS A 44 -10.16 -0.80 5.11
CA LYS A 44 -9.62 0.42 5.69
C LYS A 44 -8.17 0.64 5.26
N ALA A 45 -7.88 1.83 4.74
CA ALA A 45 -6.51 2.31 4.56
C ALA A 45 -6.12 3.08 5.83
N LEU A 46 -4.99 2.74 6.42
CA LEU A 46 -4.52 3.34 7.66
C LEU A 46 -3.15 3.99 7.45
N PRO A 47 -3.05 5.32 7.55
CA PRO A 47 -1.77 6.01 7.45
C PRO A 47 -0.80 5.55 8.55
N VAL A 48 0.46 5.41 8.18
CA VAL A 48 1.55 5.03 9.07
C VAL A 48 2.70 6.01 8.86
N THR A 49 3.40 6.35 9.93
CA THR A 49 4.55 7.24 9.84
C THR A 49 5.64 6.65 8.95
N ASN A 50 6.14 7.45 8.00
CA ASN A 50 7.31 7.10 7.21
C ASN A 50 8.55 7.53 7.98
N VAL A 51 9.29 6.58 8.56
CA VAL A 51 10.46 6.89 9.38
C VAL A 51 11.68 7.31 8.56
N LYS A 52 11.71 7.02 7.27
CA LYS A 52 12.80 7.47 6.40
C LYS A 52 12.66 8.92 5.95
N ARG A 53 11.44 9.36 5.73
CA ARG A 53 11.10 10.73 5.36
C ARG A 53 12.01 11.29 4.25
N THR A 54 12.08 10.57 3.12
CA THR A 54 12.79 10.97 1.93
C THR A 54 11.86 11.13 0.75
N ARG A 55 12.38 11.63 -0.38
CA ARG A 55 11.59 11.80 -1.60
C ARG A 55 11.46 10.51 -2.42
N THR A 56 12.31 9.53 -2.14
CA THR A 56 12.48 8.35 -3.02
C THR A 56 12.36 7.02 -2.30
N SER A 57 12.09 7.02 -1.00
CA SER A 57 11.95 5.78 -0.23
C SER A 57 11.02 5.98 0.96
N PHE A 58 10.57 4.86 1.50
CA PHE A 58 9.76 4.87 2.71
C PHE A 58 10.08 3.66 3.58
N GLU A 59 9.77 3.78 4.85
CA GLU A 59 9.79 2.65 5.77
C GLU A 59 8.66 2.87 6.77
N LEU A 60 7.76 1.90 6.86
CA LEU A 60 6.68 1.92 7.84
C LEU A 60 7.26 1.92 9.25
N ASP A 61 6.79 2.82 10.12
CA ASP A 61 7.16 2.77 11.53
C ASP A 61 6.87 1.37 12.08
N PRO A 62 7.87 0.66 12.62
CA PRO A 62 7.69 -0.74 13.04
C PRO A 62 6.64 -0.93 14.13
N ASN A 63 6.52 0.01 15.06
CA ASN A 63 5.54 -0.09 16.15
C ASN A 63 4.13 0.13 15.64
N GLU A 64 3.92 1.14 14.79
CA GLU A 64 2.61 1.40 14.18
C GLU A 64 2.19 0.24 13.30
N HIS A 65 3.12 -0.30 12.51
CA HIS A 65 2.87 -1.46 11.65
C HIS A 65 2.46 -2.68 12.46
N TYR A 66 3.21 -2.98 13.53
CA TYR A 66 2.90 -4.09 14.42
C TYR A 66 1.53 -3.91 15.08
N ASN A 67 1.24 -2.71 15.59
CA ASN A 67 -0.04 -2.42 16.24
C ASN A 67 -1.20 -2.61 15.27
N ALA A 68 -1.05 -2.15 14.02
CA ALA A 68 -2.08 -2.33 12.99
C ALA A 68 -2.33 -3.82 12.70
N TRP A 69 -1.26 -4.60 12.58
CA TRP A 69 -1.34 -6.04 12.37
C TRP A 69 -2.04 -6.74 13.53
N ASN A 70 -1.67 -6.39 14.75
CA ASN A 70 -2.25 -6.98 15.96
C ASN A 70 -3.73 -6.62 16.11
N ASP A 71 -4.09 -5.36 15.90
CA ASP A 71 -5.47 -4.90 15.98
C ASP A 71 -6.34 -5.54 14.90
N ALA A 72 -5.83 -5.66 13.68
CA ALA A 72 -6.53 -6.33 12.59
C ALA A 72 -6.85 -7.79 12.99
N GLY A 73 -5.86 -8.51 13.50
CA GLY A 73 -6.02 -9.90 13.93
C GLY A 73 -7.08 -10.07 14.99
N LYS A 74 -7.15 -9.14 15.96
CA LYS A 74 -8.18 -9.16 17.01
C LYS A 74 -9.59 -9.01 16.47
N ASN A 75 -9.74 -8.39 15.31
CA ASN A 75 -11.03 -8.16 14.66
C ASN A 75 -11.31 -9.15 13.53
N GLY A 76 -10.52 -10.22 13.43
CA GLY A 76 -10.68 -11.22 12.38
C GLY A 76 -10.27 -10.73 10.99
N LYS A 77 -9.39 -9.73 10.94
CA LYS A 77 -8.90 -9.13 9.69
C LYS A 77 -7.41 -9.33 9.55
N ASP A 78 -6.88 -8.98 8.38
CA ASP A 78 -5.46 -9.07 8.05
C ASP A 78 -4.95 -7.74 7.54
N VAL A 79 -3.64 -7.54 7.62
CA VAL A 79 -2.97 -6.52 6.80
C VAL A 79 -2.76 -7.16 5.44
N VAL A 80 -3.60 -6.80 4.48
CA VAL A 80 -3.61 -7.42 3.15
C VAL A 80 -2.64 -6.75 2.18
N GLY A 81 -2.16 -5.57 2.53
CA GLY A 81 -1.21 -4.85 1.70
C GLY A 81 -0.67 -3.61 2.38
N ILE A 82 0.22 -2.94 1.68
CA ILE A 82 0.74 -1.64 2.08
C ILE A 82 0.53 -0.67 0.93
N TYR A 83 0.50 0.62 1.26
CA TYR A 83 0.47 1.64 0.23
C TYR A 83 1.59 2.65 0.47
N HIS A 84 2.03 3.28 -0.60
CA HIS A 84 2.90 4.44 -0.51
C HIS A 84 2.65 5.36 -1.71
N THR A 85 3.21 6.56 -1.65
CA THR A 85 3.00 7.58 -2.66
C THR A 85 4.29 7.93 -3.38
N HIS A 86 4.16 8.22 -4.68
CA HIS A 86 5.20 8.81 -5.51
C HIS A 86 4.75 10.23 -5.86
N PRO A 87 5.08 11.25 -5.06
CA PRO A 87 4.48 12.58 -5.22
C PRO A 87 4.81 13.28 -6.53
N VAL A 88 5.94 12.92 -7.18
CA VAL A 88 6.38 13.59 -8.42
C VAL A 88 6.66 12.62 -9.56
N SER A 89 6.36 11.34 -9.40
CA SER A 89 6.60 10.33 -10.42
C SER A 89 5.39 9.43 -10.62
N SER A 90 5.45 8.55 -11.62
CA SER A 90 4.34 7.64 -11.92
C SER A 90 4.19 6.54 -10.85
N ALA A 91 3.02 5.89 -10.86
CA ALA A 91 2.69 4.80 -9.94
C ALA A 91 3.34 3.47 -10.37
N VAL A 92 4.63 3.51 -10.69
CA VAL A 92 5.42 2.35 -11.10
C VAL A 92 6.46 2.07 -10.02
N PRO A 93 6.68 0.81 -9.61
CA PRO A 93 7.67 0.51 -8.59
C PRO A 93 9.05 1.03 -8.96
N SER A 94 9.68 1.76 -8.04
CA SER A 94 11.06 2.22 -8.17
C SER A 94 12.02 1.04 -7.96
N LEU A 95 13.32 1.27 -8.19
CA LEU A 95 14.32 0.25 -7.90
C LEU A 95 14.28 -0.14 -6.41
N TRP A 96 14.19 0.85 -5.52
CA TRP A 96 14.07 0.62 -4.08
C TRP A 96 12.81 -0.19 -3.75
N ASP A 97 11.68 0.14 -4.39
CA ASP A 97 10.43 -0.59 -4.22
C ASP A 97 10.61 -2.07 -4.57
N ARG A 98 11.21 -2.35 -5.73
CA ARG A 98 11.40 -3.72 -6.21
C ARG A 98 12.25 -4.55 -5.26
N GLU A 99 13.33 -3.97 -4.75
CA GLU A 99 14.21 -4.64 -3.79
C GLU A 99 13.48 -4.95 -2.49
N THR A 100 12.60 -4.05 -2.06
CA THR A 100 11.83 -4.22 -0.83
C THR A 100 10.68 -5.20 -1.03
N MET A 101 9.98 -5.17 -2.17
CA MET A 101 8.85 -6.04 -2.48
C MET A 101 9.21 -7.52 -2.38
N GLU A 102 10.43 -7.88 -2.73
CA GLU A 102 10.90 -9.26 -2.67
C GLU A 102 10.78 -9.84 -1.25
N ASN A 103 10.89 -8.98 -0.23
CA ASN A 103 10.82 -9.35 1.18
C ASN A 103 9.50 -8.96 1.85
N GLU A 104 8.58 -8.39 1.10
CA GLU A 104 7.27 -7.95 1.60
C GLU A 104 6.18 -8.52 0.69
N PRO A 105 5.74 -9.77 0.91
CA PRO A 105 4.89 -10.51 -0.03
C PRO A 105 3.42 -10.12 -0.03
N SER A 106 3.07 -8.95 0.44
CA SER A 106 1.70 -8.43 0.41
C SER A 106 1.46 -7.61 -0.85
N VAL A 107 0.22 -7.14 -1.03
CA VAL A 107 -0.11 -6.25 -2.14
C VAL A 107 0.51 -4.88 -1.88
N TRP A 108 1.09 -4.29 -2.92
CA TRP A 108 1.65 -2.95 -2.91
C TRP A 108 0.77 -2.03 -3.75
N LEU A 109 0.13 -1.06 -3.10
CA LEU A 109 -0.65 -0.03 -3.78
C LEU A 109 0.19 1.24 -3.86
N ILE A 110 0.44 1.72 -5.06
CA ILE A 110 1.24 2.92 -5.29
C ILE A 110 0.34 4.03 -5.85
N ALA A 111 0.32 5.17 -5.18
CA ALA A 111 -0.34 6.37 -5.66
C ALA A 111 0.72 7.31 -6.24
N GLY A 112 0.70 7.49 -7.55
CA GLY A 112 1.65 8.35 -8.25
C GLY A 112 0.99 9.57 -8.84
N ALA A 113 1.78 10.37 -9.53
CA ALA A 113 1.30 11.58 -10.21
C ALA A 113 0.28 11.25 -11.32
N ASP A 114 0.30 10.03 -11.85
CA ASP A 114 -0.56 9.57 -12.95
C ASP A 114 -1.69 8.63 -12.52
N GLY A 115 -1.95 8.49 -11.22
CA GLY A 115 -3.02 7.64 -10.69
C GLY A 115 -2.49 6.56 -9.75
N MET A 116 -3.33 5.54 -9.50
CA MET A 116 -3.01 4.45 -8.61
C MET A 116 -2.87 3.13 -9.35
N ARG A 117 -1.93 2.29 -8.93
CA ARG A 117 -1.75 0.93 -9.45
C ARG A 117 -1.35 0.00 -8.33
N ALA A 118 -1.73 -1.26 -8.46
CA ALA A 118 -1.44 -2.28 -7.46
C ALA A 118 -0.54 -3.37 -8.04
N TYR A 119 0.32 -3.93 -7.20
CA TYR A 119 1.33 -4.90 -7.60
C TYR A 119 1.55 -5.95 -6.52
N VAL A 120 2.10 -7.09 -6.93
CA VAL A 120 2.65 -8.11 -6.02
C VAL A 120 3.99 -8.57 -6.55
N TRP A 121 4.79 -9.18 -5.69
CA TRP A 121 6.03 -9.85 -6.09
C TRP A 121 5.77 -11.34 -6.24
N GLU A 122 5.99 -11.86 -7.44
CA GLU A 122 5.89 -13.29 -7.76
C GLU A 122 6.93 -13.60 -8.83
N ASN A 123 8.16 -13.87 -8.40
CA ASN A 123 9.32 -14.00 -9.29
C ASN A 123 9.47 -12.76 -10.18
N GLY A 124 9.29 -11.59 -9.60
CA GLY A 124 9.27 -10.31 -10.27
C GLY A 124 7.97 -9.58 -9.99
N VAL A 125 7.90 -8.32 -10.43
CA VAL A 125 6.73 -7.47 -10.24
C VAL A 125 5.59 -7.93 -11.15
N LYS A 126 4.42 -8.17 -10.57
CA LYS A 126 3.19 -8.50 -11.30
C LYS A 126 2.11 -7.49 -10.98
N VAL A 127 1.36 -7.10 -11.99
CA VAL A 127 0.23 -6.16 -11.84
C VAL A 127 -0.96 -6.88 -11.19
N VAL A 128 -1.55 -6.22 -10.20
CA VAL A 128 -2.80 -6.65 -9.58
C VAL A 128 -3.91 -5.74 -10.11
N LYS A 129 -5.05 -6.31 -10.47
CA LYS A 129 -6.18 -5.53 -10.95
C LYS A 129 -6.77 -4.71 -9.80
N LEU A 130 -6.79 -3.40 -9.95
CA LEU A 130 -7.35 -2.49 -8.95
C LEU A 130 -8.81 -2.22 -9.29
N ILE A 131 -9.70 -2.52 -8.35
CA ILE A 131 -11.14 -2.36 -8.53
C ILE A 131 -11.65 -1.41 -7.45
N GLU A 132 -12.18 -0.26 -7.88
CA GLU A 132 -12.83 0.68 -6.99
C GLU A 132 -14.28 0.22 -6.76
N ILE A 133 -14.68 0.20 -5.51
CA ILE A 133 -16.03 -0.24 -5.13
C ILE A 133 -16.83 0.84 -4.41
#